data_fcbe2e118561add7a1bc0dbdf26a7902
#
_entry.id   fcbe2e118561add7a1bc0dbdf26a7902
#
_cell.length_a   1.000
_cell.length_b   1.000
_cell.length_c   1.000
_cell.angle_alpha   90.00
_cell.angle_beta   90.00
_cell.angle_gamma   90.00
#
_symmetry.space_group_name_H-M   'P 1'
#
loop_
_entity.id
_entity.type
_entity.pdbx_description
1 polymer ?
#
loop_
_entity_poly.entity_id
_entity_poly.type
_entity_poly.pdbx_seq_one_letter_code
_entity_poly.pdbx_strand_id
1 'polypeptide(L)'
;EKIENNKDLAFLSKTLGTINLEVPIEDNLEDFKVEEWDKEKVLEIFKELNFNRYIERFNLKGNSQNTKEQDVEKKEEFKQKDKSIEEVLEIIKKQKKLTFFLKSEKEDGNNLTNLANSEKIIKEKITAISIYNKENNETYYFDFNEEKEIFKFKEILENKEILKTSINLTKVYILLRQIGILIDGIENDISVGAYILNPTNNKLDIKNLTMQYLEIDTEEYIGTEENEQEQLNLFEENTELKNNDKKEYSAYVYFIEMINEKILEKLKEINAYELYKNIDMPTVEVLSSMQWNGMYIDEEELKEFGKELTEKIEILTKEIHEMAGEEFNINSTKQLGEILFEKMKLPIVKKTKNGYSTDVDVLEKLKSEDPIIEKILDYRQLMKLNSTYVEGLKQYINPKTKRIHSFFHQTITATGRISSTEPNLQNIPTRFELGKRVRKVFKPEEGKVYIDADYSQIELRVLAHISEDEHMINAFNNNEDIHKQAASKVFKTPLDEVTKEQRSNAKAVNFGIVYGISDFGLGEQLGISR
;
A
#
# COMPACT_ATOMS: atom_id res chain seq x y z
N GLU A 1 37.14 26.44 -26.48
CA GLU A 1 36.29 27.22 -25.54
C GLU A 1 35.74 26.34 -24.41
N LYS A 2 34.95 25.26 -24.64
CA LYS A 2 34.47 24.39 -23.56
C LYS A 2 35.59 23.64 -22.83
N ILE A 3 36.66 23.22 -23.52
CA ILE A 3 37.80 22.54 -22.91
C ILE A 3 38.68 23.54 -22.15
N GLU A 4 38.86 24.72 -22.70
CA GLU A 4 39.65 25.80 -22.04
C GLU A 4 38.98 26.27 -20.74
N ASN A 5 37.67 26.45 -20.77
CA ASN A 5 36.90 26.92 -19.60
C ASN A 5 36.75 25.85 -18.49
N ASN A 6 37.02 24.57 -18.80
CA ASN A 6 36.93 23.47 -17.83
C ASN A 6 38.25 22.71 -17.66
N LYS A 7 39.40 23.35 -17.91
CA LYS A 7 40.73 22.76 -17.81
C LYS A 7 40.99 22.15 -16.42
N ASP A 8 40.66 22.88 -15.37
CA ASP A 8 40.89 22.45 -13.99
C ASP A 8 40.00 21.25 -13.62
N LEU A 9 38.76 21.22 -14.09
CA LEU A 9 37.86 20.07 -13.95
C LEU A 9 38.37 18.83 -14.69
N ALA A 10 38.99 19.01 -15.86
CA ALA A 10 39.58 17.91 -16.60
C ALA A 10 40.80 17.33 -15.86
N PHE A 11 41.66 18.16 -15.27
CA PHE A 11 42.78 17.70 -14.45
C PHE A 11 42.30 17.03 -13.16
N LEU A 12 41.28 17.58 -12.48
CA LEU A 12 40.69 16.96 -11.30
C LEU A 12 40.10 15.59 -11.66
N SER A 13 39.35 15.49 -12.76
CA SER A 13 38.79 14.22 -13.24
C SER A 13 39.88 13.19 -13.57
N LYS A 14 41.00 13.63 -14.15
CA LYS A 14 42.15 12.76 -14.38
C LYS A 14 42.77 12.28 -13.06
N THR A 15 42.96 13.17 -12.09
CA THR A 15 43.51 12.81 -10.77
C THR A 15 42.58 11.81 -10.05
N LEU A 16 41.28 12.06 -10.05
CA LEU A 16 40.29 11.17 -9.41
C LEU A 16 40.13 9.83 -10.16
N GLY A 17 40.33 9.83 -11.47
CA GLY A 17 40.27 8.61 -12.30
C GLY A 17 41.54 7.81 -12.37
N THR A 18 42.65 8.34 -11.82
CA THR A 18 43.96 7.65 -11.81
C THR A 18 44.09 6.82 -10.54
N ILE A 19 44.35 5.53 -10.70
CA ILE A 19 44.55 4.61 -9.58
C ILE A 19 45.82 5.06 -8.82
N ASN A 20 45.67 5.30 -7.53
CA ASN A 20 46.80 5.57 -6.66
C ASN A 20 47.49 4.24 -6.32
N LEU A 21 48.74 4.09 -6.75
CA LEU A 21 49.55 2.89 -6.48
C LEU A 21 50.39 3.01 -5.19
N GLU A 22 50.38 4.18 -4.55
CA GLU A 22 51.18 4.46 -3.35
C GLU A 22 50.29 4.55 -2.09
N VAL A 23 49.14 3.90 -2.13
CA VAL A 23 48.27 3.82 -0.94
C VAL A 23 48.98 2.98 0.12
N PRO A 24 49.14 3.47 1.35
CA PRO A 24 49.78 2.70 2.43
C PRO A 24 48.85 1.58 2.90
N ILE A 25 48.88 0.46 2.18
CA ILE A 25 48.19 -0.79 2.53
C ILE A 25 49.25 -1.83 2.86
N GLU A 26 48.94 -2.70 3.79
CA GLU A 26 49.73 -3.91 4.00
C GLU A 26 49.54 -4.82 2.79
N ASP A 27 50.58 -5.11 2.03
CA ASP A 27 50.56 -5.84 0.77
C ASP A 27 50.95 -7.33 0.89
N ASN A 28 50.87 -7.86 2.10
CA ASN A 28 51.13 -9.28 2.34
C ASN A 28 50.01 -10.11 1.70
N LEU A 29 50.29 -10.82 0.61
CA LEU A 29 49.34 -11.63 -0.14
C LEU A 29 48.64 -12.71 0.70
N GLU A 30 49.26 -13.14 1.79
CA GLU A 30 48.65 -14.13 2.71
C GLU A 30 47.43 -13.56 3.42
N ASP A 31 47.41 -12.24 3.69
CA ASP A 31 46.31 -11.56 4.38
C ASP A 31 45.08 -11.37 3.48
N PHE A 32 45.22 -11.58 2.16
CA PHE A 32 44.11 -11.54 1.19
C PHE A 32 43.55 -12.93 0.86
N LYS A 33 43.99 -13.97 1.55
CA LYS A 33 43.36 -15.29 1.40
C LYS A 33 41.95 -15.25 1.92
N VAL A 34 41.03 -15.81 1.11
CA VAL A 34 39.64 -15.97 1.51
C VAL A 34 39.60 -17.00 2.64
N GLU A 35 39.29 -16.55 3.82
CA GLU A 35 39.04 -17.43 4.97
C GLU A 35 37.58 -17.90 5.00
N GLU A 36 37.34 -19.01 5.66
CA GLU A 36 35.95 -19.45 5.88
C GLU A 36 35.25 -18.47 6.82
N TRP A 37 34.01 -18.18 6.49
CA TRP A 37 33.20 -17.27 7.29
C TRP A 37 32.95 -17.86 8.68
N ASP A 38 32.99 -16.99 9.68
CA ASP A 38 32.36 -17.26 10.96
C ASP A 38 30.84 -17.21 10.77
N LYS A 39 30.26 -18.36 10.47
CA LYS A 39 28.86 -18.49 10.12
C LYS A 39 27.93 -18.07 11.26
N GLU A 40 28.32 -18.28 12.51
CA GLU A 40 27.54 -17.91 13.68
C GLU A 40 27.49 -16.37 13.81
N LYS A 41 28.61 -15.72 13.69
CA LYS A 41 28.70 -14.25 13.77
C LYS A 41 28.02 -13.55 12.58
N VAL A 42 28.14 -14.12 11.38
CA VAL A 42 27.43 -13.61 10.19
C VAL A 42 25.93 -13.81 10.34
N LEU A 43 25.48 -14.94 10.90
CA LEU A 43 24.06 -15.18 11.18
C LEU A 43 23.51 -14.16 12.19
N GLU A 44 24.26 -13.87 13.26
CA GLU A 44 23.89 -12.87 14.26
C GLU A 44 23.72 -11.48 13.63
N ILE A 45 24.72 -11.03 12.85
CA ILE A 45 24.68 -9.74 12.15
C ILE A 45 23.53 -9.71 11.14
N PHE A 46 23.29 -10.78 10.40
CA PHE A 46 22.18 -10.83 9.44
C PHE A 46 20.81 -10.84 10.10
N LYS A 47 20.67 -11.44 11.29
CA LYS A 47 19.47 -11.33 12.11
C LYS A 47 19.25 -9.88 12.60
N GLU A 48 20.27 -9.25 13.14
CA GLU A 48 20.24 -7.84 13.59
C GLU A 48 19.82 -6.89 12.44
N LEU A 49 20.39 -7.11 11.24
CA LEU A 49 20.08 -6.31 10.06
C LEU A 49 18.81 -6.74 9.30
N ASN A 50 18.08 -7.73 9.78
CA ASN A 50 16.90 -8.32 9.10
C ASN A 50 17.19 -8.81 7.67
N PHE A 51 18.38 -9.34 7.40
CA PHE A 51 18.81 -9.86 6.11
C PHE A 51 18.39 -11.31 5.86
N ASN A 52 17.12 -11.63 6.10
CA ASN A 52 16.58 -13.00 6.01
C ASN A 52 16.90 -13.70 4.69
N ARG A 53 16.78 -12.96 3.56
CA ARG A 53 17.12 -13.51 2.22
C ARG A 53 18.59 -13.95 2.09
N TYR A 54 19.51 -13.29 2.79
CA TYR A 54 20.92 -13.69 2.80
C TYR A 54 21.15 -14.87 3.74
N ILE A 55 20.44 -14.96 4.86
CA ILE A 55 20.46 -16.11 5.76
C ILE A 55 20.07 -17.38 4.99
N GLU A 56 19.00 -17.34 4.21
CA GLU A 56 18.56 -18.43 3.34
C GLU A 56 19.58 -18.71 2.22
N ARG A 57 19.98 -17.66 1.48
CA ARG A 57 20.88 -17.78 0.32
C ARG A 57 22.23 -18.41 0.67
N PHE A 58 22.75 -18.11 1.84
CA PHE A 58 24.04 -18.65 2.32
C PHE A 58 23.91 -19.89 3.19
N ASN A 59 22.67 -20.41 3.33
CA ASN A 59 22.36 -21.57 4.16
C ASN A 59 22.99 -21.48 5.56
N LEU A 60 22.86 -20.29 6.18
CA LEU A 60 23.45 -20.02 7.50
C LEU A 60 22.63 -20.66 8.63
N LYS A 61 21.43 -21.16 8.36
CA LYS A 61 20.64 -22.04 9.22
C LYS A 61 21.22 -23.46 9.19
N GLY A 62 22.53 -23.61 9.39
CA GLY A 62 23.18 -24.91 9.42
C GLY A 62 22.90 -25.66 10.72
N ASN A 63 22.74 -26.99 10.64
CA ASN A 63 22.58 -27.97 11.71
C ASN A 63 23.18 -27.54 13.06
N SER A 64 22.41 -26.79 13.86
CA SER A 64 22.74 -26.53 15.26
C SER A 64 22.38 -27.76 16.11
N GLN A 65 23.01 -28.90 15.81
CA GLN A 65 23.08 -30.03 16.73
C GLN A 65 24.40 -29.97 17.50
N ASN A 66 24.73 -28.93 18.17
CA ASN A 66 25.71 -28.86 19.26
C ASN A 66 26.11 -27.42 19.57
N THR A 67 25.27 -26.74 20.28
CA THR A 67 25.73 -25.63 21.13
C THR A 67 24.95 -25.68 22.44
N LYS A 68 25.71 -25.95 23.47
CA LYS A 68 25.44 -25.87 24.90
C LYS A 68 24.13 -25.17 25.28
N GLU A 69 23.36 -25.90 26.10
CA GLU A 69 22.40 -25.38 27.06
C GLU A 69 22.93 -24.09 27.73
N GLN A 70 22.78 -22.96 27.05
CA GLN A 70 22.71 -21.66 27.72
C GLN A 70 21.23 -21.34 27.83
N ASP A 71 20.79 -21.13 29.04
CA ASP A 71 19.46 -20.80 29.51
C ASP A 71 18.62 -20.03 28.47
N VAL A 72 18.06 -20.73 27.50
CA VAL A 72 16.83 -20.31 26.86
C VAL A 72 15.78 -20.53 27.93
N GLU A 73 15.35 -19.49 28.61
CA GLU A 73 14.12 -19.53 29.38
C GLU A 73 13.13 -20.35 28.56
N LYS A 74 12.69 -21.50 29.07
CA LYS A 74 11.66 -22.33 28.44
C LYS A 74 10.48 -21.42 28.20
N LYS A 75 10.35 -20.90 26.96
CA LYS A 75 9.16 -20.16 26.55
C LYS A 75 8.00 -21.08 26.89
N GLU A 76 7.10 -20.65 27.76
CA GLU A 76 5.94 -21.44 28.16
C GLU A 76 5.17 -21.81 26.91
N GLU A 77 5.23 -23.07 26.51
CA GLU A 77 4.44 -23.58 25.40
C GLU A 77 2.96 -23.45 25.76
N PHE A 78 2.17 -22.84 24.86
CA PHE A 78 0.73 -22.84 25.03
C PHE A 78 0.18 -24.27 25.01
N LYS A 79 -0.95 -24.47 25.69
CA LYS A 79 -1.62 -25.77 25.75
C LYS A 79 -2.81 -25.77 24.79
N GLN A 80 -2.70 -26.52 23.71
CA GLN A 80 -3.84 -26.75 22.85
C GLN A 80 -4.85 -27.68 23.56
N LYS A 81 -6.09 -27.24 23.71
CA LYS A 81 -7.15 -27.95 24.41
C LYS A 81 -8.40 -28.08 23.54
N ASP A 82 -9.04 -29.23 23.67
CA ASP A 82 -10.36 -29.48 23.09
C ASP A 82 -11.40 -29.19 24.16
N LYS A 83 -12.19 -28.14 23.93
CA LYS A 83 -13.37 -27.76 24.72
C LYS A 83 -14.56 -27.55 23.82
N SER A 84 -15.75 -27.67 24.35
CA SER A 84 -16.96 -27.29 23.60
C SER A 84 -17.00 -25.78 23.36
N ILE A 85 -17.73 -25.36 22.34
CA ILE A 85 -17.89 -23.93 22.04
C ILE A 85 -18.52 -23.23 23.25
N GLU A 86 -19.50 -23.83 23.89
CA GLU A 86 -20.22 -23.32 25.05
C GLU A 86 -19.26 -23.02 26.23
N GLU A 87 -18.35 -23.96 26.53
CA GLU A 87 -17.34 -23.76 27.58
C GLU A 87 -16.41 -22.58 27.26
N VAL A 88 -15.96 -22.46 26.00
CA VAL A 88 -15.08 -21.35 25.57
C VAL A 88 -15.81 -20.01 25.61
N LEU A 89 -17.08 -19.97 25.19
CA LEU A 89 -17.90 -18.76 25.27
C LEU A 89 -18.06 -18.27 26.71
N GLU A 90 -18.28 -19.15 27.67
CA GLU A 90 -18.38 -18.78 29.11
C GLU A 90 -17.04 -18.22 29.65
N ILE A 91 -15.91 -18.80 29.23
CA ILE A 91 -14.59 -18.29 29.59
C ILE A 91 -14.43 -16.85 29.06
N ILE A 92 -14.74 -16.61 27.77
CA ILE A 92 -14.60 -15.28 27.15
C ILE A 92 -15.53 -14.26 27.81
N LYS A 93 -16.78 -14.61 28.10
CA LYS A 93 -17.73 -13.74 28.78
C LYS A 93 -17.24 -13.32 30.16
N LYS A 94 -16.59 -14.23 30.89
CA LYS A 94 -16.00 -13.94 32.20
C LYS A 94 -14.80 -13.01 32.11
N GLN A 95 -13.91 -13.25 31.16
CA GLN A 95 -12.66 -12.47 31.00
C GLN A 95 -12.87 -11.14 30.30
N LYS A 96 -13.95 -10.99 29.53
CA LYS A 96 -14.24 -9.83 28.68
C LYS A 96 -13.13 -9.50 27.69
N LYS A 97 -12.35 -10.48 27.29
CA LYS A 97 -11.26 -10.38 26.31
C LYS A 97 -11.30 -11.56 25.35
N LEU A 98 -11.02 -11.27 24.08
CA LEU A 98 -11.00 -12.24 23.01
C LEU A 98 -9.81 -11.96 22.08
N THR A 99 -8.74 -12.74 22.23
CA THR A 99 -7.69 -12.81 21.23
C THR A 99 -8.03 -13.95 20.27
N PHE A 100 -8.17 -13.64 18.99
CA PHE A 100 -8.65 -14.60 18.01
C PHE A 100 -7.99 -14.44 16.65
N PHE A 101 -8.04 -15.51 15.86
CA PHE A 101 -7.67 -15.52 14.46
C PHE A 101 -8.78 -16.20 13.64
N LEU A 102 -9.18 -15.60 12.50
CA LEU A 102 -10.11 -16.21 11.56
C LEU A 102 -9.34 -16.78 10.37
N LYS A 103 -9.48 -18.10 10.14
CA LYS A 103 -9.08 -18.70 8.87
C LYS A 103 -10.14 -18.41 7.82
N SER A 104 -9.71 -17.92 6.66
CA SER A 104 -10.57 -17.73 5.50
C SER A 104 -9.91 -18.30 4.25
N GLU A 105 -10.72 -18.88 3.37
CA GLU A 105 -10.28 -19.48 2.12
C GLU A 105 -11.01 -18.83 0.94
N LYS A 106 -10.32 -18.70 -0.19
CA LYS A 106 -10.95 -18.20 -1.43
C LYS A 106 -12.08 -19.13 -1.84
N GLU A 107 -13.19 -18.55 -2.24
CA GLU A 107 -14.28 -19.32 -2.85
C GLU A 107 -13.81 -19.84 -4.20
N ASP A 108 -13.84 -21.16 -4.39
CA ASP A 108 -13.49 -21.83 -5.64
C ASP A 108 -14.39 -21.35 -6.79
N GLY A 109 -13.82 -20.58 -7.69
CA GLY A 109 -14.49 -20.07 -8.87
C GLY A 109 -13.50 -19.90 -10.01
N ASN A 110 -13.16 -21.01 -10.68
CA ASN A 110 -12.35 -21.01 -11.91
C ASN A 110 -13.03 -20.32 -13.12
N ASN A 111 -14.20 -19.68 -12.93
CA ASN A 111 -14.91 -18.96 -13.97
C ASN A 111 -14.99 -17.47 -13.64
N LEU A 112 -14.25 -16.67 -14.39
CA LEU A 112 -14.33 -15.20 -14.40
C LEU A 112 -15.77 -14.65 -14.47
N THR A 113 -16.69 -15.42 -15.08
CA THR A 113 -18.13 -15.11 -15.15
C THR A 113 -18.84 -15.22 -13.79
N ASN A 114 -18.38 -16.09 -12.88
CA ASN A 114 -18.94 -16.19 -11.53
C ASN A 114 -18.42 -15.07 -10.61
N LEU A 115 -17.27 -14.50 -10.92
CA LEU A 115 -16.70 -13.37 -10.18
C LEU A 115 -17.55 -12.09 -10.33
N ALA A 116 -18.11 -11.85 -11.53
CA ALA A 116 -18.97 -10.71 -11.79
C ALA A 116 -20.35 -10.80 -11.07
N ASN A 117 -20.77 -12.01 -10.69
CA ASN A 117 -22.04 -12.26 -10.02
C ASN A 117 -21.93 -12.42 -8.50
N SER A 118 -20.72 -12.34 -7.93
CA SER A 118 -20.52 -12.47 -6.49
C SER A 118 -21.06 -11.23 -5.77
N GLU A 119 -21.91 -11.47 -4.76
CA GLU A 119 -22.43 -10.44 -3.86
C GLU A 119 -21.40 -10.00 -2.83
N LYS A 120 -20.36 -10.81 -2.61
CA LYS A 120 -19.36 -10.58 -1.59
C LYS A 120 -18.35 -9.54 -2.04
N ILE A 121 -17.98 -8.64 -1.14
CA ILE A 121 -16.89 -7.66 -1.31
C ILE A 121 -15.57 -8.39 -1.29
N ILE A 122 -15.36 -9.29 -0.31
CA ILE A 122 -14.23 -10.20 -0.23
C ILE A 122 -14.73 -11.59 -0.63
N LYS A 123 -14.12 -12.19 -1.65
CA LYS A 123 -14.49 -13.50 -2.19
C LYS A 123 -13.80 -14.63 -1.43
N GLU A 124 -14.03 -14.63 -0.14
CA GLU A 124 -13.52 -15.64 0.78
C GLU A 124 -14.65 -16.07 1.72
N LYS A 125 -14.58 -17.32 2.20
CA LYS A 125 -15.44 -17.86 3.25
C LYS A 125 -14.62 -18.11 4.51
N ILE A 126 -15.23 -17.92 5.67
CA ILE A 126 -14.62 -18.25 6.96
C ILE A 126 -14.73 -19.77 7.15
N THR A 127 -13.58 -20.41 7.40
CA THR A 127 -13.48 -21.88 7.56
C THR A 127 -13.12 -22.31 8.98
N ALA A 128 -12.50 -21.43 9.79
CA ALA A 128 -12.20 -21.74 11.18
C ALA A 128 -12.03 -20.48 12.03
N ILE A 129 -12.07 -20.68 13.35
CA ILE A 129 -11.67 -19.70 14.34
C ILE A 129 -10.71 -20.32 15.37
N SER A 130 -9.61 -19.63 15.64
CA SER A 130 -8.72 -19.94 16.77
C SER A 130 -8.87 -18.87 17.83
N ILE A 131 -8.81 -19.29 19.10
CA ILE A 131 -8.99 -18.42 20.26
C ILE A 131 -7.89 -18.73 21.26
N TYR A 132 -7.27 -17.69 21.83
CA TYR A 132 -6.30 -17.83 22.91
C TYR A 132 -6.85 -17.31 24.22
N ASN A 133 -6.69 -18.13 25.24
CA ASN A 133 -7.01 -17.79 26.63
C ASN A 133 -5.71 -17.56 27.42
N LYS A 134 -5.41 -16.30 27.70
CA LYS A 134 -4.19 -15.90 28.39
C LYS A 134 -4.11 -16.40 29.83
N GLU A 135 -5.22 -16.42 30.57
CA GLU A 135 -5.22 -16.80 31.99
C GLU A 135 -4.74 -18.24 32.21
N ASN A 136 -5.12 -19.15 31.31
CA ASN A 136 -4.77 -20.55 31.42
C ASN A 136 -3.63 -20.97 30.48
N ASN A 137 -3.15 -20.05 29.62
CA ASN A 137 -2.21 -20.32 28.53
C ASN A 137 -2.72 -21.45 27.62
N GLU A 138 -3.99 -21.37 27.22
CA GLU A 138 -4.68 -22.38 26.41
C GLU A 138 -5.15 -21.80 25.08
N THR A 139 -5.05 -22.62 24.01
CA THR A 139 -5.64 -22.30 22.70
C THR A 139 -6.77 -23.26 22.36
N TYR A 140 -7.78 -22.74 21.69
CA TYR A 140 -8.95 -23.48 21.22
C TYR A 140 -9.10 -23.25 19.73
N TYR A 141 -9.30 -24.33 18.96
CA TYR A 141 -9.51 -24.27 17.52
C TYR A 141 -10.84 -24.91 17.14
N PHE A 142 -11.61 -24.21 16.31
CA PHE A 142 -12.90 -24.67 15.81
C PHE A 142 -12.91 -24.58 14.30
N ASP A 143 -12.92 -25.74 13.65
CA ASP A 143 -13.08 -25.90 12.21
C ASP A 143 -14.56 -25.89 11.83
N PHE A 144 -14.92 -25.24 10.73
CA PHE A 144 -16.29 -25.11 10.28
C PHE A 144 -16.52 -25.91 9.00
N ASN A 145 -17.47 -26.84 9.04
CA ASN A 145 -17.94 -27.54 7.84
C ASN A 145 -18.77 -26.59 6.96
N GLU A 146 -19.54 -25.68 7.59
CA GLU A 146 -20.31 -24.65 6.92
C GLU A 146 -20.01 -23.29 7.55
N GLU A 147 -19.86 -22.26 6.70
CA GLU A 147 -19.54 -20.89 7.15
C GLU A 147 -20.49 -20.36 8.23
N LYS A 148 -21.75 -20.78 8.20
CA LYS A 148 -22.75 -20.37 9.20
C LYS A 148 -22.45 -20.84 10.63
N GLU A 149 -21.54 -21.79 10.85
CA GLU A 149 -21.20 -22.24 12.20
C GLU A 149 -20.52 -21.16 13.03
N ILE A 150 -19.90 -20.15 12.40
CA ILE A 150 -19.36 -18.97 13.07
C ILE A 150 -20.44 -18.21 13.87
N PHE A 151 -21.75 -18.35 13.52
CA PHE A 151 -22.85 -17.72 14.27
C PHE A 151 -22.95 -18.17 15.72
N LYS A 152 -22.35 -19.31 16.08
CA LYS A 152 -22.23 -19.73 17.48
C LYS A 152 -21.41 -18.71 18.31
N PHE A 153 -20.51 -17.96 17.66
CA PHE A 153 -19.69 -16.92 18.28
C PHE A 153 -20.29 -15.50 18.13
N LYS A 154 -21.44 -15.34 17.48
CA LYS A 154 -22.03 -14.04 17.18
C LYS A 154 -22.19 -13.17 18.41
N GLU A 155 -22.73 -13.72 19.51
CA GLU A 155 -22.97 -12.98 20.75
C GLU A 155 -21.70 -12.32 21.30
N ILE A 156 -20.57 -13.04 21.30
CA ILE A 156 -19.29 -12.48 21.80
C ILE A 156 -18.63 -11.55 20.79
N LEU A 157 -18.78 -11.82 19.49
CA LEU A 157 -18.23 -10.96 18.44
C LEU A 157 -18.92 -9.60 18.38
N GLU A 158 -20.24 -9.54 18.59
CA GLU A 158 -21.03 -8.31 18.58
C GLU A 158 -21.05 -7.56 19.91
N ASN A 159 -20.54 -8.18 20.98
CA ASN A 159 -20.57 -7.57 22.31
C ASN A 159 -19.41 -6.58 22.50
N LYS A 160 -19.71 -5.28 22.59
CA LYS A 160 -18.73 -4.20 22.79
C LYS A 160 -17.96 -4.27 24.13
N GLU A 161 -18.52 -4.94 25.15
CA GLU A 161 -17.87 -5.11 26.44
C GLU A 161 -16.77 -6.18 26.42
N ILE A 162 -16.73 -7.00 25.36
CA ILE A 162 -15.68 -7.99 25.13
C ILE A 162 -14.67 -7.36 24.19
N LEU A 163 -13.46 -7.07 24.68
CA LEU A 163 -12.41 -6.42 23.92
C LEU A 163 -11.69 -7.42 23.00
N LYS A 164 -11.58 -7.11 21.72
CA LYS A 164 -11.06 -7.99 20.67
C LYS A 164 -9.67 -7.57 20.23
N THR A 165 -8.76 -8.55 20.18
CA THR A 165 -7.42 -8.44 19.63
C THR A 165 -7.25 -9.44 18.49
N SER A 166 -6.77 -9.00 17.33
CA SER A 166 -6.50 -9.86 16.19
C SER A 166 -5.48 -9.22 15.23
N ILE A 167 -5.43 -9.71 14.02
CA ILE A 167 -4.62 -9.18 12.92
C ILE A 167 -5.51 -8.86 11.73
N ASN A 168 -5.22 -7.76 11.01
CA ASN A 168 -5.95 -7.33 9.83
C ASN A 168 -7.48 -7.25 10.07
N LEU A 169 -7.85 -6.53 11.13
CA LEU A 169 -9.26 -6.42 11.56
C LEU A 169 -10.15 -5.77 10.50
N THR A 170 -9.62 -4.96 9.59
CA THR A 170 -10.38 -4.45 8.44
C THR A 170 -10.93 -5.59 7.58
N LYS A 171 -10.11 -6.60 7.28
CA LYS A 171 -10.56 -7.80 6.55
C LYS A 171 -11.57 -8.61 7.37
N VAL A 172 -11.28 -8.82 8.65
CA VAL A 172 -12.15 -9.55 9.58
C VAL A 172 -13.55 -8.90 9.65
N TYR A 173 -13.59 -7.57 9.76
CA TYR A 173 -14.83 -6.79 9.77
C TYR A 173 -15.69 -7.05 8.54
N ILE A 174 -15.11 -7.00 7.35
CA ILE A 174 -15.83 -7.23 6.09
C ILE A 174 -16.33 -8.68 5.98
N LEU A 175 -15.47 -9.66 6.30
CA LEU A 175 -15.84 -11.08 6.24
C LEU A 175 -17.03 -11.39 7.15
N LEU A 176 -17.00 -10.92 8.39
CA LEU A 176 -18.09 -11.12 9.35
C LEU A 176 -19.37 -10.41 8.91
N ARG A 177 -19.25 -9.18 8.42
CA ARG A 177 -20.40 -8.38 7.99
C ARG A 177 -21.09 -8.96 6.76
N GLN A 178 -20.36 -9.60 5.84
CA GLN A 178 -20.92 -10.30 4.67
C GLN A 178 -21.93 -11.39 5.06
N ILE A 179 -21.71 -12.02 6.21
CA ILE A 179 -22.58 -13.06 6.75
C ILE A 179 -23.52 -12.55 7.83
N GLY A 180 -23.58 -11.25 8.09
CA GLY A 180 -24.53 -10.62 9.02
C GLY A 180 -24.10 -10.64 10.49
N ILE A 181 -22.79 -10.67 10.76
CA ILE A 181 -22.21 -10.47 12.09
C ILE A 181 -21.57 -9.09 12.13
N LEU A 182 -21.98 -8.26 13.10
CA LEU A 182 -21.49 -6.90 13.28
C LEU A 182 -20.48 -6.88 14.44
N ILE A 183 -19.22 -7.12 14.12
CA ILE A 183 -18.17 -7.11 15.15
C ILE A 183 -18.07 -5.74 15.82
N ASP A 184 -17.95 -5.72 17.15
CA ASP A 184 -17.81 -4.53 17.98
C ASP A 184 -16.78 -4.80 19.10
N GLY A 185 -16.34 -3.75 19.80
CA GLY A 185 -15.35 -3.86 20.87
C GLY A 185 -13.94 -4.17 20.34
N ILE A 186 -13.58 -3.70 19.15
CA ILE A 186 -12.23 -3.84 18.60
C ILE A 186 -11.25 -3.05 19.49
N GLU A 187 -10.24 -3.72 20.03
CA GLU A 187 -9.25 -3.12 20.91
C GLU A 187 -7.87 -2.99 20.24
N ASN A 188 -7.34 -4.07 19.68
CA ASN A 188 -6.01 -4.08 19.09
C ASN A 188 -5.96 -4.84 17.76
N ASP A 189 -5.25 -4.23 16.81
CA ASP A 189 -4.81 -4.85 15.55
C ASP A 189 -3.28 -4.82 15.51
N ILE A 190 -2.65 -5.99 15.57
CA ILE A 190 -1.18 -6.08 15.60
C ILE A 190 -0.54 -5.58 14.31
N SER A 191 -1.22 -5.65 13.17
CA SER A 191 -0.70 -5.13 11.90
C SER A 191 -0.67 -3.59 11.90
N VAL A 192 -1.67 -2.94 12.47
CA VAL A 192 -1.72 -1.47 12.63
C VAL A 192 -0.66 -1.00 13.63
N GLY A 193 -0.54 -1.68 14.77
CA GLY A 193 0.49 -1.34 15.75
C GLY A 193 1.92 -1.51 15.22
N ALA A 194 2.18 -2.60 14.50
CA ALA A 194 3.48 -2.84 13.86
C ALA A 194 3.79 -1.79 12.78
N TYR A 195 2.80 -1.37 12.02
CA TYR A 195 2.95 -0.30 11.02
C TYR A 195 3.35 1.03 11.66
N ILE A 196 2.74 1.44 12.77
CA ILE A 196 3.11 2.68 13.47
C ILE A 196 4.57 2.64 13.95
N LEU A 197 5.03 1.49 14.43
CA LEU A 197 6.41 1.29 14.86
C LEU A 197 7.41 1.33 13.69
N ASN A 198 7.02 0.82 12.52
CA ASN A 198 7.84 0.84 11.31
C ASN A 198 6.99 0.94 10.05
N PRO A 199 6.62 2.15 9.59
CA PRO A 199 5.75 2.35 8.43
C PRO A 199 6.41 1.98 7.08
N THR A 200 7.69 1.66 7.05
CA THR A 200 8.38 1.17 5.84
C THR A 200 8.33 -0.35 5.70
N ASN A 201 7.92 -1.07 6.75
CA ASN A 201 7.72 -2.51 6.70
C ASN A 201 6.37 -2.82 6.04
N ASN A 202 6.38 -3.48 4.89
CA ASN A 202 5.20 -3.91 4.16
C ASN A 202 4.82 -5.38 4.39
N LYS A 203 5.54 -6.09 5.27
CA LYS A 203 5.31 -7.49 5.63
C LYS A 203 4.68 -7.56 7.02
N LEU A 204 3.36 -7.39 7.07
CA LEU A 204 2.58 -7.32 8.31
C LEU A 204 1.73 -8.58 8.54
N ASP A 205 2.09 -9.69 7.90
CA ASP A 205 1.48 -11.01 8.17
C ASP A 205 2.06 -11.64 9.44
N ILE A 206 1.34 -12.62 9.96
CA ILE A 206 1.68 -13.23 11.25
C ILE A 206 3.07 -13.87 11.28
N LYS A 207 3.51 -14.53 10.18
CA LYS A 207 4.82 -15.17 10.10
C LYS A 207 5.95 -14.15 10.23
N ASN A 208 5.86 -13.07 9.45
CA ASN A 208 6.87 -12.01 9.49
C ASN A 208 6.87 -11.25 10.82
N LEU A 209 5.70 -10.98 11.40
CA LEU A 209 5.61 -10.31 12.71
C LEU A 209 6.14 -11.20 13.84
N THR A 210 5.89 -12.51 13.80
CA THR A 210 6.44 -13.47 14.77
C THR A 210 7.96 -13.47 14.74
N MET A 211 8.56 -13.53 13.55
CA MET A 211 10.00 -13.42 13.41
C MET A 211 10.54 -12.10 13.92
N GLN A 212 9.86 -10.99 13.60
CA GLN A 212 10.33 -9.64 13.95
C GLN A 212 10.25 -9.33 15.45
N TYR A 213 9.19 -9.75 16.12
CA TYR A 213 8.93 -9.37 17.52
C TYR A 213 9.27 -10.45 18.54
N LEU A 214 9.25 -11.72 18.13
CA LEU A 214 9.47 -12.87 19.02
C LEU A 214 10.73 -13.65 18.67
N GLU A 215 11.35 -13.38 17.53
CA GLU A 215 12.51 -14.12 16.99
C GLU A 215 12.24 -15.63 16.80
N ILE A 216 10.98 -15.97 16.53
CA ILE A 216 10.54 -17.35 16.32
C ILE A 216 10.27 -17.56 14.84
N ASP A 217 10.87 -18.62 14.26
CA ASP A 217 10.50 -19.11 12.95
C ASP A 217 9.24 -19.97 13.09
N THR A 218 8.15 -19.51 12.49
CA THR A 218 6.87 -20.23 12.57
C THR A 218 6.93 -21.60 11.94
N GLU A 219 7.78 -21.82 10.91
CA GLU A 219 7.93 -23.10 10.24
C GLU A 219 8.65 -24.13 11.13
N GLU A 220 9.68 -23.70 11.86
CA GLU A 220 10.34 -24.54 12.86
C GLU A 220 9.40 -24.92 14.01
N TYR A 221 8.48 -24.03 14.38
CA TYR A 221 7.54 -24.26 15.48
C TYR A 221 6.38 -25.16 15.08
N ILE A 222 5.85 -24.99 13.87
CA ILE A 222 4.71 -25.74 13.35
C ILE A 222 5.15 -27.09 12.76
N GLY A 223 6.36 -27.16 12.20
CA GLY A 223 6.92 -28.27 11.43
C GLY A 223 6.81 -28.01 9.93
N THR A 224 7.83 -28.38 9.16
CA THR A 224 7.82 -28.27 7.70
C THR A 224 7.07 -29.43 7.06
N GLU A 225 6.31 -29.16 6.01
CA GLU A 225 5.65 -30.18 5.17
C GLU A 225 6.63 -31.14 4.45
N GLU A 226 7.95 -30.91 4.53
CA GLU A 226 8.95 -31.64 3.73
C GLU A 226 9.36 -33.02 4.28
N ASN A 227 8.89 -33.44 5.44
CA ASN A 227 9.37 -34.72 6.05
C ASN A 227 8.44 -35.92 5.92
N GLU A 228 7.34 -35.83 5.17
CA GLU A 228 6.45 -36.98 4.98
C GLU A 228 6.20 -37.29 3.49
N GLN A 229 7.28 -37.68 2.76
CA GLN A 229 7.14 -38.54 1.59
C GLN A 229 7.13 -39.97 2.04
N GLU A 230 6.06 -40.47 2.66
CA GLU A 230 5.75 -41.89 2.72
C GLU A 230 4.25 -42.16 2.68
N GLN A 231 3.85 -42.77 1.58
CA GLN A 231 2.63 -43.55 1.34
C GLN A 231 1.27 -42.88 1.60
N LEU A 232 0.79 -42.24 0.55
CA LEU A 232 -0.59 -41.70 0.38
C LEU A 232 -1.64 -42.83 0.48
N ASN A 233 -2.37 -42.85 1.58
CA ASN A 233 -3.68 -43.48 1.67
C ASN A 233 -4.76 -42.38 1.55
N LEU A 234 -5.58 -42.45 0.51
CA LEU A 234 -6.58 -41.45 0.12
C LEU A 234 -7.64 -41.09 1.20
N PHE A 235 -7.71 -41.84 2.30
CA PHE A 235 -8.63 -41.59 3.42
C PHE A 235 -7.97 -40.98 4.67
N GLU A 236 -6.65 -40.91 4.74
CA GLU A 236 -5.90 -40.30 5.86
C GLU A 236 -5.58 -38.83 5.58
N GLU A 237 -5.52 -38.40 4.30
CA GLU A 237 -5.20 -37.04 3.85
C GLU A 237 -6.03 -35.95 4.54
N ASN A 238 -7.33 -36.16 4.68
CA ASN A 238 -8.23 -35.17 5.29
C ASN A 238 -8.04 -34.98 6.80
N THR A 239 -7.53 -35.99 7.48
CA THR A 239 -7.35 -35.96 8.95
C THR A 239 -6.00 -35.35 9.32
N GLU A 240 -4.97 -35.61 8.54
CA GLU A 240 -3.63 -35.01 8.73
C GLU A 240 -3.60 -33.54 8.38
N LEU A 241 -4.18 -33.13 7.25
CA LEU A 241 -4.35 -31.72 6.89
C LEU A 241 -5.09 -30.92 7.97
N LYS A 242 -6.17 -31.48 8.53
CA LYS A 242 -6.91 -30.84 9.63
C LYS A 242 -6.11 -30.74 10.93
N ASN A 243 -5.23 -31.69 11.22
CA ASN A 243 -4.36 -31.65 12.39
C ASN A 243 -3.25 -30.61 12.24
N ASN A 244 -2.69 -30.44 11.04
CA ASN A 244 -1.70 -29.41 10.74
C ASN A 244 -2.31 -28.01 10.86
N ASP A 245 -3.48 -27.79 10.27
CA ASP A 245 -4.25 -26.55 10.42
C ASP A 245 -4.49 -26.20 11.89
N LYS A 246 -4.96 -27.16 12.67
CA LYS A 246 -5.25 -26.96 14.09
C LYS A 246 -4.01 -26.52 14.87
N LYS A 247 -2.84 -27.12 14.61
CA LYS A 247 -1.57 -26.76 15.24
C LYS A 247 -1.13 -25.35 14.79
N GLU A 248 -1.15 -25.10 13.48
CA GLU A 248 -0.74 -23.83 12.87
C GLU A 248 -1.57 -22.65 13.42
N TYR A 249 -2.89 -22.73 13.34
CA TYR A 249 -3.75 -21.63 13.75
C TYR A 249 -3.84 -21.45 15.26
N SER A 250 -3.60 -22.52 16.03
CA SER A 250 -3.41 -22.42 17.49
C SER A 250 -2.12 -21.67 17.83
N ALA A 251 -1.04 -21.91 17.09
CA ALA A 251 0.20 -21.16 17.25
C ALA A 251 0.01 -19.68 16.84
N TYR A 252 -0.66 -19.41 15.72
CA TYR A 252 -0.90 -18.04 15.26
C TYR A 252 -1.65 -17.21 16.28
N VAL A 253 -2.73 -17.72 16.88
CA VAL A 253 -3.49 -16.94 17.86
C VAL A 253 -2.69 -16.69 19.15
N TYR A 254 -1.84 -17.62 19.55
CA TYR A 254 -0.89 -17.43 20.64
C TYR A 254 0.12 -16.32 20.31
N PHE A 255 0.72 -16.37 19.13
CA PHE A 255 1.67 -15.33 18.69
C PHE A 255 1.03 -13.96 18.57
N ILE A 256 -0.24 -13.86 18.13
CA ILE A 256 -0.96 -12.57 18.11
C ILE A 256 -0.95 -11.91 19.49
N GLU A 257 -1.23 -12.64 20.55
CA GLU A 257 -1.22 -12.08 21.91
C GLU A 257 0.19 -11.65 22.32
N MET A 258 1.19 -12.51 22.09
CA MET A 258 2.58 -12.19 22.46
C MET A 258 3.13 -10.99 21.68
N ILE A 259 2.84 -10.90 20.39
CA ILE A 259 3.22 -9.76 19.55
C ILE A 259 2.50 -8.50 20.02
N ASN A 260 1.20 -8.60 20.33
CA ASN A 260 0.42 -7.48 20.83
C ASN A 260 1.05 -6.85 22.07
N GLU A 261 1.47 -7.65 23.04
CA GLU A 261 2.15 -7.17 24.24
C GLU A 261 3.43 -6.38 23.90
N LYS A 262 4.27 -6.94 23.03
CA LYS A 262 5.51 -6.29 22.59
C LYS A 262 5.26 -5.00 21.82
N ILE A 263 4.24 -4.98 20.98
CA ILE A 263 3.85 -3.78 20.23
C ILE A 263 3.37 -2.69 21.18
N LEU A 264 2.48 -3.02 22.14
CA LEU A 264 1.97 -2.04 23.09
C LEU A 264 3.05 -1.46 24.00
N GLU A 265 4.04 -2.28 24.39
CA GLU A 265 5.22 -1.83 25.13
C GLU A 265 6.03 -0.81 24.30
N LYS A 266 6.41 -1.18 23.07
CA LYS A 266 7.18 -0.33 22.17
C LYS A 266 6.45 0.96 21.76
N LEU A 267 5.13 0.90 21.56
CA LEU A 267 4.33 2.11 21.28
C LEU A 267 4.35 3.10 22.45
N LYS A 268 4.39 2.62 23.70
CA LYS A 268 4.54 3.47 24.89
C LYS A 268 5.94 4.09 24.96
N GLU A 269 6.99 3.32 24.67
CA GLU A 269 8.37 3.80 24.66
C GLU A 269 8.58 4.98 23.72
N ILE A 270 7.96 4.94 22.51
CA ILE A 270 8.06 6.02 21.53
C ILE A 270 6.95 7.07 21.65
N ASN A 271 6.14 7.04 22.71
CA ASN A 271 4.99 7.94 22.92
C ASN A 271 3.93 7.91 21.80
N ALA A 272 3.77 6.79 21.12
CA ALA A 272 2.79 6.62 20.04
C ALA A 272 1.53 5.82 20.49
N TYR A 273 1.44 5.43 21.76
CA TYR A 273 0.30 4.64 22.25
C TYR A 273 -1.04 5.37 22.12
N GLU A 274 -1.08 6.67 22.44
CA GLU A 274 -2.30 7.47 22.33
C GLU A 274 -2.72 7.68 20.86
N LEU A 275 -1.76 7.84 19.94
CA LEU A 275 -2.02 7.87 18.52
C LEU A 275 -2.68 6.55 18.07
N TYR A 276 -2.07 5.42 18.43
CA TYR A 276 -2.59 4.09 18.12
C TYR A 276 -4.02 3.90 18.64
N LYS A 277 -4.23 4.17 19.93
CA LYS A 277 -5.49 3.88 20.63
C LYS A 277 -6.63 4.79 20.19
N ASN A 278 -6.36 6.09 20.05
CA ASN A 278 -7.41 7.10 19.87
C ASN A 278 -7.65 7.51 18.41
N ILE A 279 -6.70 7.21 17.52
CA ILE A 279 -6.80 7.59 16.09
C ILE A 279 -6.77 6.35 15.20
N ASP A 280 -5.70 5.55 15.26
CA ASP A 280 -5.51 4.46 14.31
C ASP A 280 -6.49 3.30 14.51
N MET A 281 -6.74 2.89 15.75
CA MET A 281 -7.71 1.82 16.01
C MET A 281 -9.15 2.19 15.66
N PRO A 282 -9.69 3.37 16.03
CA PRO A 282 -11.00 3.81 15.52
C PRO A 282 -11.06 3.93 14.00
N THR A 283 -9.95 4.27 13.34
CA THR A 283 -9.87 4.37 11.87
C THR A 283 -10.10 3.00 11.19
N VAL A 284 -9.71 1.89 11.81
CA VAL A 284 -10.00 0.53 11.31
C VAL A 284 -11.51 0.34 11.07
N GLU A 285 -12.34 0.72 12.02
CA GLU A 285 -13.80 0.60 11.91
C GLU A 285 -14.35 1.53 10.84
N VAL A 286 -13.88 2.79 10.80
CA VAL A 286 -14.30 3.78 9.80
C VAL A 286 -13.99 3.29 8.39
N LEU A 287 -12.76 2.84 8.13
CA LEU A 287 -12.35 2.35 6.81
C LEU A 287 -13.12 1.08 6.42
N SER A 288 -13.33 0.17 7.37
CA SER A 288 -14.13 -1.03 7.15
C SER A 288 -15.57 -0.67 6.77
N SER A 289 -16.16 0.32 7.44
CA SER A 289 -17.50 0.82 7.14
C SER A 289 -17.57 1.51 5.78
N MET A 290 -16.53 2.28 5.39
CA MET A 290 -16.43 2.88 4.06
C MET A 290 -16.38 1.82 2.96
N GLN A 291 -15.54 0.79 3.12
CA GLN A 291 -15.46 -0.33 2.18
C GLN A 291 -16.80 -1.07 2.06
N TRP A 292 -17.44 -1.33 3.20
CA TRP A 292 -18.74 -2.01 3.22
C TRP A 292 -19.83 -1.19 2.52
N ASN A 293 -19.91 0.10 2.79
CA ASN A 293 -20.93 0.95 2.21
C ASN A 293 -20.67 1.22 0.73
N GLY A 294 -19.42 1.38 0.33
CA GLY A 294 -19.05 1.68 -1.06
C GLY A 294 -19.61 2.99 -1.58
N MET A 295 -19.34 3.27 -2.85
CA MET A 295 -19.81 4.47 -3.57
C MET A 295 -20.79 4.07 -4.67
N TYR A 296 -21.97 4.67 -4.70
CA TYR A 296 -22.96 4.44 -5.77
C TYR A 296 -22.46 5.01 -7.10
N ILE A 297 -22.65 4.25 -8.17
CA ILE A 297 -22.30 4.59 -9.54
C ILE A 297 -23.54 4.62 -10.40
N ASP A 298 -23.73 5.72 -11.14
CA ASP A 298 -24.74 5.81 -12.19
C ASP A 298 -24.18 5.13 -13.46
N GLU A 299 -24.62 3.91 -13.71
CA GLU A 299 -24.14 3.09 -14.84
C GLU A 299 -24.54 3.69 -16.20
N GLU A 300 -25.67 4.39 -16.29
CA GLU A 300 -26.09 5.03 -17.55
C GLU A 300 -25.21 6.25 -17.86
N GLU A 301 -24.93 7.10 -16.85
CA GLU A 301 -23.98 8.20 -17.02
C GLU A 301 -22.59 7.69 -17.40
N LEU A 302 -22.14 6.58 -16.80
CA LEU A 302 -20.84 5.96 -17.13
C LEU A 302 -20.82 5.47 -18.58
N LYS A 303 -21.89 4.87 -19.05
CA LYS A 303 -22.05 4.37 -20.41
C LYS A 303 -22.10 5.52 -21.43
N GLU A 304 -22.85 6.58 -21.15
CA GLU A 304 -22.89 7.79 -22.00
C GLU A 304 -21.50 8.42 -22.11
N PHE A 305 -20.82 8.55 -20.99
CA PHE A 305 -19.47 9.08 -20.97
C PHE A 305 -18.49 8.22 -21.79
N GLY A 306 -18.58 6.89 -21.66
CA GLY A 306 -17.77 5.96 -22.47
C GLY A 306 -18.02 6.10 -23.97
N LYS A 307 -19.27 6.29 -24.38
CA LYS A 307 -19.64 6.53 -25.78
C LYS A 307 -19.02 7.84 -26.29
N GLU A 308 -19.16 8.94 -25.54
CA GLU A 308 -18.55 10.23 -25.88
C GLU A 308 -17.03 10.12 -26.06
N LEU A 309 -16.34 9.40 -25.16
CA LEU A 309 -14.90 9.19 -25.27
C LEU A 309 -14.53 8.37 -26.51
N THR A 310 -15.27 7.31 -26.79
CA THR A 310 -15.03 6.43 -27.95
C THR A 310 -15.15 7.21 -29.26
N GLU A 311 -16.20 8.01 -29.44
CA GLU A 311 -16.39 8.86 -30.60
C GLU A 311 -15.22 9.84 -30.80
N LYS A 312 -14.77 10.50 -29.74
CA LYS A 312 -13.60 11.42 -29.79
C LYS A 312 -12.30 10.70 -30.10
N ILE A 313 -12.08 9.50 -29.55
CA ILE A 313 -10.89 8.68 -29.82
C ILE A 313 -10.86 8.25 -31.28
N GLU A 314 -12.00 7.86 -31.87
CA GLU A 314 -12.10 7.50 -33.27
C GLU A 314 -11.76 8.66 -34.22
N ILE A 315 -12.24 9.87 -33.88
CA ILE A 315 -11.92 11.08 -34.65
C ILE A 315 -10.41 11.36 -34.59
N LEU A 316 -9.82 11.39 -33.39
CA LEU A 316 -8.39 11.63 -33.21
C LEU A 316 -7.54 10.54 -33.91
N THR A 317 -7.97 9.28 -33.87
CA THR A 317 -7.28 8.18 -34.55
C THR A 317 -7.19 8.44 -36.03
N LYS A 318 -8.29 8.85 -36.69
CA LYS A 318 -8.31 9.19 -38.12
C LYS A 318 -7.39 10.38 -38.41
N GLU A 319 -7.51 11.47 -37.63
CA GLU A 319 -6.67 12.65 -37.82
C GLU A 319 -5.17 12.32 -37.67
N ILE A 320 -4.79 11.52 -36.67
CA ILE A 320 -3.40 11.11 -36.45
C ILE A 320 -2.89 10.25 -37.62
N HIS A 321 -3.69 9.30 -38.10
CA HIS A 321 -3.31 8.45 -39.25
C HIS A 321 -3.18 9.28 -40.54
N GLU A 322 -4.08 10.22 -40.79
CA GLU A 322 -3.99 11.14 -41.92
C GLU A 322 -2.71 12.00 -41.85
N MET A 323 -2.38 12.56 -40.70
CA MET A 323 -1.16 13.35 -40.50
C MET A 323 0.11 12.50 -40.62
N ALA A 324 0.09 11.26 -40.15
CA ALA A 324 1.20 10.32 -40.27
C ALA A 324 1.37 9.74 -41.68
N GLY A 325 0.32 9.81 -42.53
CA GLY A 325 0.29 9.26 -43.88
C GLY A 325 0.10 7.74 -43.94
N GLU A 326 -0.15 7.07 -42.82
CA GLU A 326 -0.40 5.63 -42.73
C GLU A 326 -1.12 5.25 -41.41
N GLU A 327 -1.74 4.07 -41.42
CA GLU A 327 -2.34 3.48 -40.20
C GLU A 327 -1.28 2.75 -39.37
N PHE A 328 -1.32 2.96 -38.07
CA PHE A 328 -0.44 2.30 -37.10
C PHE A 328 -1.09 2.22 -35.73
N ASN A 329 -0.56 1.40 -34.83
CA ASN A 329 -1.05 1.35 -33.45
C ASN A 329 -0.46 2.49 -32.63
N ILE A 330 -1.27 3.55 -32.39
CA ILE A 330 -0.89 4.75 -31.61
C ILE A 330 -0.50 4.41 -30.17
N ASN A 331 -1.07 3.33 -29.60
CA ASN A 331 -0.73 2.86 -28.26
C ASN A 331 0.60 2.10 -28.20
N SER A 332 1.14 1.67 -29.35
CA SER A 332 2.46 1.03 -29.41
C SER A 332 3.56 2.08 -29.36
N THR A 333 4.26 2.19 -28.25
CA THR A 333 5.38 3.13 -28.09
C THR A 333 6.47 2.93 -29.15
N LYS A 334 6.65 1.69 -29.63
CA LYS A 334 7.60 1.36 -30.70
C LYS A 334 7.15 1.94 -32.05
N GLN A 335 5.93 1.60 -32.49
CA GLN A 335 5.41 2.09 -33.77
C GLN A 335 5.30 3.62 -33.80
N LEU A 336 4.79 4.20 -32.70
CA LEU A 336 4.73 5.65 -32.57
C LEU A 336 6.12 6.29 -32.64
N GLY A 337 7.14 5.69 -31.99
CA GLY A 337 8.51 6.16 -32.09
C GLY A 337 9.07 6.10 -33.49
N GLU A 338 8.82 5.02 -34.26
CA GLU A 338 9.21 4.88 -35.68
C GLU A 338 8.55 5.95 -36.53
N ILE A 339 7.25 6.21 -36.35
CA ILE A 339 6.51 7.26 -37.08
C ILE A 339 7.12 8.64 -36.80
N LEU A 340 7.20 9.04 -35.53
CA LEU A 340 7.60 10.39 -35.14
C LEU A 340 9.07 10.69 -35.47
N PHE A 341 9.98 9.76 -35.16
CA PHE A 341 11.43 10.03 -35.24
C PHE A 341 12.11 9.51 -36.51
N GLU A 342 11.59 8.46 -37.15
CA GLU A 342 12.21 7.92 -38.37
C GLU A 342 11.52 8.43 -39.64
N LYS A 343 10.18 8.45 -39.69
CA LYS A 343 9.42 8.88 -40.87
C LYS A 343 9.19 10.39 -40.90
N MET A 344 8.65 10.96 -39.83
CA MET A 344 8.42 12.40 -39.74
C MET A 344 9.68 13.20 -39.38
N LYS A 345 10.77 12.52 -38.93
CA LYS A 345 12.09 13.10 -38.58
C LYS A 345 12.05 14.19 -37.55
N LEU A 346 11.14 14.09 -36.57
CA LEU A 346 11.10 15.02 -35.46
C LEU A 346 12.37 14.91 -34.59
N PRO A 347 12.75 15.98 -33.87
CA PRO A 347 13.94 15.97 -33.00
C PRO A 347 13.88 14.89 -31.91
N ILE A 348 14.96 14.12 -31.77
CA ILE A 348 15.04 13.07 -30.76
C ILE A 348 15.42 13.72 -29.41
N VAL A 349 14.46 13.78 -28.47
CA VAL A 349 14.67 14.35 -27.14
C VAL A 349 15.32 13.33 -26.19
N LYS A 350 14.87 12.05 -26.23
CA LYS A 350 15.35 10.99 -25.33
C LYS A 350 15.28 9.61 -25.99
N LYS A 351 16.30 8.79 -25.74
CA LYS A 351 16.31 7.37 -26.13
C LYS A 351 16.19 6.48 -24.89
N THR A 352 15.58 5.32 -25.04
CA THR A 352 15.51 4.25 -24.06
C THR A 352 16.33 3.04 -24.53
N LYS A 353 16.49 2.02 -23.71
CA LYS A 353 17.15 0.76 -24.10
C LYS A 353 16.46 0.07 -25.28
N ASN A 354 15.15 0.30 -25.44
CA ASN A 354 14.30 -0.38 -26.44
C ASN A 354 13.88 0.52 -27.61
N GLY A 355 14.49 1.71 -27.77
CA GLY A 355 14.18 2.63 -28.87
C GLY A 355 13.97 4.08 -28.41
N TYR A 356 13.06 4.78 -29.08
CA TYR A 356 12.75 6.18 -28.78
C TYR A 356 11.77 6.29 -27.60
N SER A 357 11.99 7.26 -26.70
CA SER A 357 11.00 7.58 -25.69
C SER A 357 9.87 8.42 -26.30
N THR A 358 8.65 8.00 -26.04
CA THR A 358 7.43 8.75 -26.36
C THR A 358 6.66 9.11 -25.09
N ASP A 359 7.36 9.28 -23.96
CA ASP A 359 6.76 9.69 -22.69
C ASP A 359 6.13 11.08 -22.82
N VAL A 360 5.18 11.39 -21.93
CA VAL A 360 4.46 12.67 -21.94
C VAL A 360 5.43 13.84 -21.94
N ASP A 361 6.48 13.81 -21.09
CA ASP A 361 7.48 14.89 -20.99
C ASP A 361 8.27 15.10 -22.30
N VAL A 362 8.49 14.01 -23.06
CA VAL A 362 9.14 14.07 -24.38
C VAL A 362 8.19 14.68 -25.40
N LEU A 363 6.93 14.25 -25.41
CA LEU A 363 5.93 14.77 -26.34
C LEU A 363 5.61 16.24 -26.05
N GLU A 364 5.49 16.65 -24.82
CA GLU A 364 5.28 18.07 -24.47
C GLU A 364 6.40 18.98 -24.99
N LYS A 365 7.66 18.52 -24.95
CA LYS A 365 8.81 19.26 -25.55
C LYS A 365 8.76 19.33 -27.07
N LEU A 366 8.03 18.44 -27.71
CA LEU A 366 7.86 18.40 -29.17
C LEU A 366 6.58 19.09 -29.65
N LYS A 367 5.77 19.63 -28.75
CA LYS A 367 4.47 20.22 -29.05
C LYS A 367 4.53 21.36 -30.07
N SER A 368 5.64 22.11 -30.12
CA SER A 368 5.86 23.19 -31.09
C SER A 368 6.40 22.72 -32.43
N GLU A 369 6.85 21.48 -32.55
CA GLU A 369 7.51 20.97 -33.74
C GLU A 369 6.51 20.50 -34.81
N ASP A 370 5.41 19.85 -34.38
CA ASP A 370 4.38 19.33 -35.30
C ASP A 370 3.02 19.20 -34.61
N PRO A 371 1.91 19.62 -35.27
CA PRO A 371 0.56 19.52 -34.69
C PRO A 371 0.11 18.11 -34.33
N ILE A 372 0.69 17.05 -34.93
CA ILE A 372 0.39 15.66 -34.62
C ILE A 372 0.64 15.35 -33.14
N ILE A 373 1.63 16.01 -32.52
CA ILE A 373 2.01 15.79 -31.14
C ILE A 373 0.86 16.14 -30.18
N GLU A 374 0.19 17.26 -30.43
CA GLU A 374 -0.97 17.66 -29.61
C GLU A 374 -2.11 16.62 -29.74
N LYS A 375 -2.39 16.16 -30.96
CA LYS A 375 -3.39 15.13 -31.21
C LYS A 375 -3.06 13.80 -30.51
N ILE A 376 -1.78 13.41 -30.47
CA ILE A 376 -1.33 12.19 -29.78
C ILE A 376 -1.46 12.35 -28.27
N LEU A 377 -1.15 13.51 -27.72
CA LEU A 377 -1.33 13.79 -26.28
C LEU A 377 -2.82 13.72 -25.90
N ASP A 378 -3.70 14.35 -26.69
CA ASP A 378 -5.15 14.30 -26.50
C ASP A 378 -5.68 12.86 -26.62
N TYR A 379 -5.26 12.12 -27.65
CA TYR A 379 -5.61 10.71 -27.82
C TYR A 379 -5.24 9.87 -26.58
N ARG A 380 -4.01 9.99 -26.10
CA ARG A 380 -3.55 9.25 -24.93
C ARG A 380 -4.32 9.61 -23.67
N GLN A 381 -4.66 10.88 -23.51
CA GLN A 381 -5.47 11.34 -22.40
C GLN A 381 -6.87 10.72 -22.43
N LEU A 382 -7.54 10.72 -23.60
CA LEU A 382 -8.86 10.10 -23.75
C LEU A 382 -8.81 8.59 -23.59
N MET A 383 -7.80 7.92 -24.16
CA MET A 383 -7.60 6.48 -23.99
C MET A 383 -7.40 6.10 -22.53
N LYS A 384 -6.61 6.87 -21.77
CA LYS A 384 -6.43 6.65 -20.33
C LYS A 384 -7.73 6.84 -19.56
N LEU A 385 -8.52 7.87 -19.89
CA LEU A 385 -9.82 8.10 -19.27
C LEU A 385 -10.76 6.93 -19.55
N ASN A 386 -10.84 6.48 -20.78
CA ASN A 386 -11.72 5.38 -21.18
C ASN A 386 -11.30 4.07 -20.52
N SER A 387 -10.03 3.69 -20.65
CA SER A 387 -9.54 2.40 -20.12
C SER A 387 -9.56 2.33 -18.58
N THR A 388 -9.16 3.42 -17.91
CA THR A 388 -9.04 3.41 -16.44
C THR A 388 -10.36 3.70 -15.74
N TYR A 389 -11.12 4.69 -16.24
CA TYR A 389 -12.30 5.20 -15.50
C TYR A 389 -13.63 4.76 -16.11
N VAL A 390 -13.70 4.36 -17.38
CA VAL A 390 -14.93 3.79 -17.93
C VAL A 390 -14.87 2.27 -17.82
N GLU A 391 -13.97 1.64 -18.56
CA GLU A 391 -13.88 0.18 -18.56
C GLU A 391 -13.34 -0.37 -17.25
N GLY A 392 -12.38 0.34 -16.64
CA GLY A 392 -11.81 -0.02 -15.34
C GLY A 392 -12.84 -0.01 -14.21
N LEU A 393 -13.70 1.01 -14.12
CA LEU A 393 -14.72 1.06 -13.05
C LEU A 393 -15.82 0.03 -13.23
N LYS A 394 -16.25 -0.28 -14.46
CA LYS A 394 -17.32 -1.25 -14.74
C LYS A 394 -17.10 -2.61 -14.08
N GLN A 395 -15.85 -3.09 -14.05
CA GLN A 395 -15.52 -4.39 -13.47
C GLN A 395 -15.65 -4.45 -11.94
N TYR A 396 -15.66 -3.28 -11.28
CA TYR A 396 -15.77 -3.18 -9.82
C TYR A 396 -17.18 -2.84 -9.34
N ILE A 397 -18.12 -2.61 -10.25
CA ILE A 397 -19.51 -2.33 -9.86
C ILE A 397 -20.15 -3.62 -9.36
N ASN A 398 -20.55 -3.64 -8.09
CA ASN A 398 -21.30 -4.75 -7.55
C ASN A 398 -22.72 -4.75 -8.17
N PRO A 399 -23.16 -5.84 -8.84
CA PRO A 399 -24.40 -5.85 -9.60
C PRO A 399 -25.66 -5.70 -8.75
N LYS A 400 -25.61 -6.03 -7.45
CA LYS A 400 -26.74 -5.90 -6.53
C LYS A 400 -26.82 -4.52 -5.88
N THR A 401 -25.68 -4.04 -5.37
CA THR A 401 -25.65 -2.75 -4.66
C THR A 401 -25.53 -1.56 -5.60
N LYS A 402 -25.13 -1.76 -6.85
CA LYS A 402 -24.79 -0.70 -7.81
C LYS A 402 -23.68 0.23 -7.28
N ARG A 403 -22.80 -0.34 -6.44
CA ARG A 403 -21.74 0.41 -5.76
C ARG A 403 -20.38 -0.18 -6.04
N ILE A 404 -19.38 0.64 -5.97
CA ILE A 404 -17.98 0.26 -5.95
C ILE A 404 -17.52 0.19 -4.50
N HIS A 405 -16.98 -0.95 -4.11
CA HIS A 405 -16.45 -1.24 -2.77
C HIS A 405 -14.93 -1.26 -2.83
N SER A 406 -14.31 -0.08 -2.89
CA SER A 406 -12.87 0.07 -2.95
C SER A 406 -12.22 -0.31 -1.61
N PHE A 407 -11.04 -0.93 -1.65
CA PHE A 407 -10.26 -1.20 -0.45
C PHE A 407 -9.46 0.03 -0.03
N PHE A 408 -9.47 0.33 1.27
CA PHE A 408 -8.69 1.39 1.89
C PHE A 408 -7.67 0.81 2.84
N HIS A 409 -6.39 1.12 2.62
CA HIS A 409 -5.29 0.56 3.37
C HIS A 409 -4.66 1.60 4.29
N GLN A 410 -4.66 1.32 5.57
CA GLN A 410 -4.05 2.17 6.59
C GLN A 410 -2.55 1.92 6.75
N THR A 411 -2.04 0.76 6.30
CA THR A 411 -0.72 0.23 6.65
C THR A 411 0.23 0.11 5.46
N ILE A 412 -0.01 0.81 4.34
CA ILE A 412 0.81 0.67 3.12
C ILE A 412 1.77 1.83 2.90
N THR A 413 1.34 3.07 3.15
CA THR A 413 2.17 4.23 2.85
C THR A 413 3.15 4.52 3.98
N ALA A 414 4.39 4.89 3.67
CA ALA A 414 5.37 5.24 4.69
C ALA A 414 5.08 6.58 5.41
N THR A 415 4.06 7.31 4.98
CA THR A 415 3.76 8.69 5.43
C THR A 415 2.55 8.81 6.34
N GLY A 416 1.87 7.71 6.69
CA GLY A 416 0.61 7.74 7.43
C GLY A 416 -0.63 8.07 6.59
N ARG A 417 -0.47 8.28 5.26
CA ARG A 417 -1.63 8.46 4.37
C ARG A 417 -2.33 7.13 4.12
N ILE A 418 -3.64 7.19 3.93
CA ILE A 418 -4.43 6.04 3.50
C ILE A 418 -4.26 5.89 1.98
N SER A 419 -4.09 4.65 1.50
CA SER A 419 -4.13 4.33 0.07
C SER A 419 -5.42 3.61 -0.30
N SER A 420 -5.78 3.63 -1.59
CA SER A 420 -6.98 3.01 -2.12
C SER A 420 -6.65 2.11 -3.31
N THR A 421 -7.27 0.93 -3.36
CA THR A 421 -7.10 -0.04 -4.46
C THR A 421 -8.44 -0.69 -4.83
N GLU A 422 -8.52 -1.26 -6.00
CA GLU A 422 -9.64 -2.06 -6.51
C GLU A 422 -11.01 -1.34 -6.46
N PRO A 423 -11.16 -0.18 -7.12
CA PRO A 423 -10.17 0.63 -7.83
C PRO A 423 -9.53 1.68 -6.93
N ASN A 424 -8.43 2.33 -7.41
CA ASN A 424 -7.88 3.49 -6.72
C ASN A 424 -8.76 4.73 -6.98
N LEU A 425 -9.62 5.08 -6.02
CA LEU A 425 -10.52 6.24 -6.11
C LEU A 425 -9.80 7.58 -5.86
N GLN A 426 -8.58 7.57 -5.30
CA GLN A 426 -7.81 8.79 -5.02
C GLN A 426 -7.20 9.42 -6.26
N ASN A 427 -7.13 8.68 -7.37
CA ASN A 427 -6.54 9.15 -8.62
C ASN A 427 -7.57 9.70 -9.64
N ILE A 428 -8.83 9.89 -9.24
CA ILE A 428 -9.86 10.46 -10.11
C ILE A 428 -9.46 11.89 -10.48
N PRO A 429 -9.32 12.22 -11.79
CA PRO A 429 -8.81 13.51 -12.21
C PRO A 429 -9.76 14.66 -11.89
N THR A 430 -9.18 15.81 -11.54
CA THR A 430 -9.93 17.01 -11.13
C THR A 430 -9.61 18.25 -11.96
N ARG A 431 -8.47 18.25 -12.70
CA ARG A 431 -7.91 19.48 -13.29
C ARG A 431 -8.50 19.87 -14.64
N PHE A 432 -8.99 18.91 -15.43
CA PHE A 432 -9.51 19.16 -16.77
C PHE A 432 -10.98 18.75 -16.91
N GLU A 433 -11.70 19.34 -17.85
CA GLU A 433 -13.17 19.19 -17.96
C GLU A 433 -13.64 17.74 -18.14
N LEU A 434 -12.97 16.96 -18.98
CA LEU A 434 -13.31 15.54 -19.15
C LEU A 434 -13.00 14.72 -17.89
N GLY A 435 -11.96 15.08 -17.14
CA GLY A 435 -11.69 14.49 -15.82
C GLY A 435 -12.79 14.79 -14.81
N LYS A 436 -13.36 15.98 -14.83
CA LYS A 436 -14.51 16.33 -14.00
C LYS A 436 -15.76 15.52 -14.36
N ARG A 437 -15.92 15.10 -15.63
CA ARG A 437 -17.01 14.23 -16.07
C ARG A 437 -16.96 12.84 -15.40
N VAL A 438 -15.75 12.28 -15.16
CA VAL A 438 -15.60 11.05 -14.39
C VAL A 438 -16.24 11.16 -13.00
N ARG A 439 -16.15 12.32 -12.35
CA ARG A 439 -16.76 12.54 -11.04
C ARG A 439 -18.28 12.56 -11.08
N LYS A 440 -18.89 12.95 -12.19
CA LYS A 440 -20.35 13.00 -12.33
C LYS A 440 -21.01 11.61 -12.30
N VAL A 441 -20.26 10.55 -12.61
CA VAL A 441 -20.80 9.17 -12.52
C VAL A 441 -21.04 8.75 -11.06
N PHE A 442 -20.33 9.36 -10.11
CA PHE A 442 -20.56 9.15 -8.69
C PHE A 442 -21.70 10.06 -8.24
N LYS A 443 -22.88 9.53 -8.12
CA LYS A 443 -24.09 10.23 -7.69
C LYS A 443 -24.56 9.70 -6.34
N PRO A 444 -25.25 10.51 -5.51
CA PRO A 444 -25.99 9.96 -4.39
C PRO A 444 -27.17 9.16 -4.92
N GLU A 445 -27.57 8.12 -4.19
CA GLU A 445 -28.83 7.41 -4.46
C GLU A 445 -30.02 8.35 -4.32
N GLU A 446 -31.14 8.00 -4.93
CA GLU A 446 -32.38 8.76 -4.84
C GLU A 446 -32.76 9.04 -3.37
N GLY A 447 -33.08 10.28 -3.07
CA GLY A 447 -33.40 10.73 -1.71
C GLY A 447 -32.19 10.96 -0.79
N LYS A 448 -30.96 10.79 -1.28
CA LYS A 448 -29.72 11.05 -0.53
C LYS A 448 -28.96 12.25 -1.10
N VAL A 449 -28.06 12.79 -0.33
CA VAL A 449 -27.12 13.87 -0.73
C VAL A 449 -25.72 13.51 -0.34
N TYR A 450 -24.72 14.01 -1.06
CA TYR A 450 -23.34 14.03 -0.60
C TYR A 450 -23.09 15.19 0.33
N ILE A 451 -22.35 14.94 1.38
CA ILE A 451 -21.76 15.97 2.25
C ILE A 451 -20.25 15.90 2.01
N ASP A 452 -19.70 16.99 1.51
CA ASP A 452 -18.27 17.18 1.29
C ASP A 452 -17.72 18.09 2.39
N ALA A 453 -16.77 17.59 3.17
CA ALA A 453 -16.09 18.33 4.22
C ALA A 453 -14.59 18.07 4.13
N ASP A 454 -13.81 19.15 3.97
CA ASP A 454 -12.36 19.09 3.84
C ASP A 454 -11.68 20.12 4.73
N TYR A 455 -10.52 19.76 5.26
CA TYR A 455 -9.70 20.69 6.02
C TYR A 455 -9.00 21.69 5.10
N SER A 456 -9.18 22.98 5.35
CA SER A 456 -8.50 24.01 4.59
C SER A 456 -7.00 24.04 4.90
N GLN A 457 -6.17 23.64 3.94
CA GLN A 457 -4.71 23.73 3.97
C GLN A 457 -4.08 23.11 5.23
N ILE A 458 -4.57 21.96 5.68
CA ILE A 458 -4.17 21.35 6.97
C ILE A 458 -2.66 21.13 7.08
N GLU A 459 -2.00 20.71 6.01
CA GLU A 459 -0.55 20.46 6.00
C GLU A 459 0.25 21.73 6.27
N LEU A 460 -0.16 22.87 5.68
CA LEU A 460 0.49 24.17 5.94
C LEU A 460 0.17 24.71 7.34
N ARG A 461 -1.01 24.42 7.89
CA ARG A 461 -1.35 24.78 9.27
C ARG A 461 -0.50 23.99 10.28
N VAL A 462 -0.32 22.70 10.03
CA VAL A 462 0.58 21.86 10.83
C VAL A 462 2.03 22.33 10.71
N LEU A 463 2.48 22.68 9.48
CA LEU A 463 3.81 23.23 9.27
C LEU A 463 4.00 24.53 10.05
N ALA A 464 3.04 25.47 9.98
CA ALA A 464 3.07 26.72 10.72
C ALA A 464 3.19 26.48 12.25
N HIS A 465 2.45 25.49 12.75
CA HIS A 465 2.49 25.11 14.17
C HIS A 465 3.86 24.54 14.59
N ILE A 466 4.41 23.61 13.79
CA ILE A 466 5.69 22.93 14.11
C ILE A 466 6.87 23.90 13.95
N SER A 467 6.86 24.76 12.91
CA SER A 467 7.95 25.70 12.65
C SER A 467 7.90 26.94 13.53
N GLU A 468 6.74 27.20 14.18
CA GLU A 468 6.46 28.42 14.94
C GLU A 468 6.66 29.72 14.09
N ASP A 469 6.50 29.60 12.75
CA ASP A 469 6.64 30.74 11.85
C ASP A 469 5.53 31.76 12.08
N GLU A 470 5.89 32.92 12.64
CA GLU A 470 4.96 33.98 13.02
C GLU A 470 4.13 34.49 11.82
N HIS A 471 4.72 34.54 10.62
CA HIS A 471 4.01 35.03 9.43
C HIS A 471 2.93 34.04 8.99
N MET A 472 3.24 32.74 9.01
CA MET A 472 2.26 31.71 8.69
C MET A 472 1.14 31.66 9.74
N ILE A 473 1.50 31.70 11.03
CA ILE A 473 0.54 31.69 12.14
C ILE A 473 -0.40 32.88 12.04
N ASN A 474 0.14 34.08 11.84
CA ASN A 474 -0.66 35.31 11.71
C ASN A 474 -1.58 35.26 10.49
N ALA A 475 -1.08 34.79 9.34
CA ALA A 475 -1.90 34.65 8.13
C ALA A 475 -3.10 33.70 8.36
N PHE A 476 -2.88 32.55 9.00
CA PHE A 476 -3.95 31.61 9.31
C PHE A 476 -4.95 32.15 10.35
N ASN A 477 -4.48 32.83 11.39
CA ASN A 477 -5.35 33.44 12.41
C ASN A 477 -6.22 34.54 11.84
N ASN A 478 -5.72 35.29 10.85
CA ASN A 478 -6.46 36.36 10.17
C ASN A 478 -7.28 35.85 8.97
N ASN A 479 -7.34 34.53 8.71
CA ASN A 479 -7.97 33.93 7.54
C ASN A 479 -7.44 34.50 6.20
N GLU A 480 -6.17 34.84 6.14
CA GLU A 480 -5.52 35.33 4.94
C GLU A 480 -5.07 34.19 4.02
N ASP A 481 -5.03 34.46 2.71
CA ASP A 481 -4.57 33.52 1.71
C ASP A 481 -3.04 33.46 1.68
N ILE A 482 -2.47 32.45 2.32
CA ILE A 482 -1.02 32.29 2.44
C ILE A 482 -0.32 32.15 1.07
N HIS A 483 -0.99 31.58 0.06
CA HIS A 483 -0.44 31.50 -1.30
C HIS A 483 -0.45 32.85 -1.99
N LYS A 484 -1.45 33.68 -1.71
CA LYS A 484 -1.54 35.03 -2.22
C LYS A 484 -0.50 35.95 -1.58
N GLN A 485 -0.25 35.77 -0.27
CA GLN A 485 0.84 36.48 0.43
C GLN A 485 2.21 36.06 -0.08
N ALA A 486 2.45 34.76 -0.25
CA ALA A 486 3.69 34.27 -0.83
C ALA A 486 3.91 34.80 -2.25
N ALA A 487 2.86 34.82 -3.09
CA ALA A 487 2.90 35.41 -4.42
C ALA A 487 3.27 36.89 -4.39
N SER A 488 2.63 37.68 -3.51
CA SER A 488 2.94 39.09 -3.33
C SER A 488 4.41 39.34 -3.03
N LYS A 489 5.00 38.53 -2.13
CA LYS A 489 6.43 38.63 -1.75
C LYS A 489 7.36 38.16 -2.88
N VAL A 490 7.07 37.03 -3.50
CA VAL A 490 7.91 36.41 -4.55
C VAL A 490 7.92 37.27 -5.82
N PHE A 491 6.76 37.72 -6.26
CA PHE A 491 6.62 38.52 -7.49
C PHE A 491 6.69 40.04 -7.27
N LYS A 492 6.86 40.46 -6.00
CA LYS A 492 6.88 41.89 -5.60
C LYS A 492 5.67 42.65 -6.12
N THR A 493 4.51 42.02 -6.10
CA THR A 493 3.23 42.57 -6.56
C THR A 493 2.37 42.91 -5.33
N PRO A 494 1.69 44.06 -5.27
CA PRO A 494 0.74 44.36 -4.20
C PRO A 494 -0.27 43.21 -4.01
N LEU A 495 -0.70 42.96 -2.76
CA LEU A 495 -1.53 41.79 -2.44
C LEU A 495 -2.84 41.76 -3.23
N ASP A 496 -3.47 42.88 -3.43
CA ASP A 496 -4.72 43.09 -4.18
C ASP A 496 -4.55 42.90 -5.70
N GLU A 497 -3.35 43.11 -6.22
CA GLU A 497 -3.00 42.96 -7.65
C GLU A 497 -2.47 41.55 -8.01
N VAL A 498 -2.29 40.66 -7.03
CA VAL A 498 -1.80 39.29 -7.29
C VAL A 498 -2.77 38.55 -8.21
N THR A 499 -2.26 38.12 -9.36
CA THR A 499 -3.04 37.37 -10.35
C THR A 499 -3.28 35.90 -9.91
N LYS A 500 -4.27 35.24 -10.54
CA LYS A 500 -4.54 33.82 -10.29
C LYS A 500 -3.34 32.94 -10.65
N GLU A 501 -2.60 33.31 -11.69
CA GLU A 501 -1.41 32.62 -12.13
C GLU A 501 -0.28 32.75 -11.11
N GLN A 502 0.02 33.98 -10.67
CA GLN A 502 1.03 34.21 -9.62
C GLN A 502 0.69 33.45 -8.33
N ARG A 503 -0.58 33.45 -7.93
CA ARG A 503 -1.05 32.68 -6.78
C ARG A 503 -0.85 31.16 -6.99
N SER A 504 -1.13 30.66 -8.20
CA SER A 504 -0.92 29.23 -8.54
C SER A 504 0.55 28.86 -8.50
N ASN A 505 1.42 29.71 -9.03
CA ASN A 505 2.88 29.52 -9.01
C ASN A 505 3.41 29.55 -7.57
N ALA A 506 2.97 30.51 -6.75
CA ALA A 506 3.34 30.55 -5.34
C ALA A 506 2.83 29.32 -4.56
N LYS A 507 1.65 28.79 -4.90
CA LYS A 507 1.16 27.52 -4.36
C LYS A 507 2.12 26.37 -4.70
N ALA A 508 2.57 26.29 -5.95
CA ALA A 508 3.53 25.28 -6.39
C ALA A 508 4.87 25.42 -5.65
N VAL A 509 5.36 26.64 -5.43
CA VAL A 509 6.58 26.91 -4.63
C VAL A 509 6.40 26.46 -3.18
N ASN A 510 5.33 26.87 -2.51
CA ASN A 510 5.07 26.54 -1.12
C ASN A 510 5.02 25.03 -0.90
N PHE A 511 4.28 24.31 -1.72
CA PHE A 511 4.22 22.85 -1.65
C PHE A 511 5.55 22.20 -2.08
N GLY A 512 6.20 22.74 -3.11
CA GLY A 512 7.49 22.27 -3.55
C GLY A 512 8.53 22.30 -2.43
N ILE A 513 8.61 23.40 -1.67
CA ILE A 513 9.52 23.51 -0.52
C ILE A 513 9.20 22.47 0.54
N VAL A 514 7.92 22.31 0.90
CA VAL A 514 7.46 21.35 1.91
C VAL A 514 7.82 19.91 1.52
N TYR A 515 7.72 19.58 0.24
CA TYR A 515 8.01 18.24 -0.28
C TYR A 515 9.45 18.06 -0.78
N GLY A 516 10.32 19.05 -0.57
CA GLY A 516 11.76 18.96 -0.90
C GLY A 516 12.05 18.97 -2.40
N ILE A 517 11.28 19.73 -3.19
CA ILE A 517 11.53 19.91 -4.63
C ILE A 517 12.90 20.54 -4.84
N SER A 518 13.66 20.04 -5.84
CA SER A 518 14.91 20.67 -6.24
C SER A 518 14.68 21.97 -7.01
N ASP A 519 15.68 22.86 -7.05
CA ASP A 519 15.68 24.06 -7.86
C ASP A 519 15.41 23.76 -9.35
N PHE A 520 15.95 22.65 -9.86
CA PHE A 520 15.69 22.18 -11.22
C PHE A 520 14.21 21.80 -11.42
N GLY A 521 13.66 20.97 -10.53
CA GLY A 521 12.25 20.56 -10.61
C GLY A 521 11.29 21.73 -10.47
N LEU A 522 11.60 22.72 -9.61
CA LEU A 522 10.82 23.93 -9.47
C LEU A 522 10.89 24.80 -10.73
N GLY A 523 12.06 24.93 -11.34
CA GLY A 523 12.25 25.65 -12.62
C GLY A 523 11.42 25.01 -13.75
N GLU A 524 11.45 23.69 -13.89
CA GLU A 524 10.61 22.97 -14.86
C GLU A 524 9.11 23.21 -14.61
N GLN A 525 8.66 23.12 -13.36
CA GLN A 525 7.26 23.28 -12.99
C GLN A 525 6.72 24.71 -13.25
N LEU A 526 7.57 25.71 -13.08
CA LEU A 526 7.24 27.12 -13.31
C LEU A 526 7.53 27.59 -14.74
N GLY A 527 8.15 26.77 -15.58
CA GLY A 527 8.56 27.15 -16.93
C GLY A 527 9.68 28.22 -16.97
N ILE A 528 10.53 28.27 -15.96
CA ILE A 528 11.62 29.23 -15.83
C ILE A 528 12.98 28.54 -15.77
N SER A 529 14.03 29.29 -16.14
CA SER A 529 15.40 28.78 -16.03
C SER A 529 15.81 28.57 -14.56
N ARG A 530 16.69 27.61 -14.32
CA ARG A 530 17.28 27.33 -13.00
C ARG A 530 18.00 28.56 -12.41
#